data_4391cd5ee1af24104f580393851962b6
#
_entry.id   4391cd5ee1af24104f580393851962b6
#
_cell.length_a   1.000
_cell.length_b   1.000
_cell.length_c   1.000
_cell.angle_alpha   90.00
_cell.angle_beta   90.00
_cell.angle_gamma   90.00
#
_symmetry.space_group_name_H-M   'P 1'
#
loop_
_entity.id
_entity.type
_entity.pdbx_description
1 polymer ?
#
loop_
_entity_poly.entity_id
_entity_poly.type
_entity_poly.pdbx_seq_one_letter_code
_entity_poly.pdbx_strand_id
1 'polypeptide(L)'
;MKLNRNDLCWCGSQKKYKKCHLAFDEKLEQLKQQGKKIPTHKMIKTPEQIEGIKKAAVINSGLLDYIEANIKVGMTTEEIDVMAKEYTAKYGAVCADYQYMGYPKHICVSINDVVCHGIPNEQTILQEGDIVNVDATTMLNGYYADASRMFMIGKVSNEAKKLVSDTKKALELGMVSVIPYQSCVGDIGKAIETFAKAMGYSVVREFCGHGVGLAIHEDPYVFHFEPNVPTVTLVPGMVFTIEPMLNLGGREVYVDESDEWTVYTDDESLSAQWEHTLLVTEDGIEIISK
;
A
#
# COMPACT_ATOMS: atom_id res chain seq x y z
N MET A 1 -17.84 22.24 11.65
CA MET A 1 -19.19 22.86 11.73
C MET A 1 -20.21 21.73 11.57
N LYS A 2 -21.23 21.62 12.43
CA LYS A 2 -22.26 20.57 12.33
C LYS A 2 -23.26 20.96 11.23
N LEU A 3 -23.41 20.13 10.20
CA LEU A 3 -24.35 20.39 9.10
C LEU A 3 -25.80 20.22 9.56
N ASN A 4 -26.68 21.08 9.05
CA ASN A 4 -28.13 20.88 9.20
C ASN A 4 -28.67 19.94 8.15
N ARG A 5 -29.79 19.29 8.43
CA ARG A 5 -30.42 18.27 7.53
C ARG A 5 -30.66 18.74 6.09
N ASN A 6 -30.87 20.05 5.89
CA ASN A 6 -31.19 20.63 4.60
C ASN A 6 -29.97 21.30 3.91
N ASP A 7 -28.82 21.39 4.58
CA ASP A 7 -27.59 21.91 3.99
C ASP A 7 -27.10 21.00 2.86
N LEU A 8 -26.24 21.51 1.99
CA LEU A 8 -25.53 20.69 1.01
C LEU A 8 -24.58 19.72 1.72
N CYS A 9 -24.49 18.50 1.21
CA CYS A 9 -23.65 17.47 1.81
C CYS A 9 -22.16 17.83 1.71
N TRP A 10 -21.39 17.49 2.74
CA TRP A 10 -19.95 17.72 2.80
C TRP A 10 -19.17 17.04 1.66
N CYS A 11 -19.72 15.97 1.05
CA CYS A 11 -19.08 15.22 -0.04
C CYS A 11 -19.09 15.94 -1.39
N GLY A 12 -19.66 17.13 -1.51
CA GLY A 12 -19.72 17.90 -2.76
C GLY A 12 -20.76 17.41 -3.79
N SER A 13 -21.56 16.40 -3.47
CA SER A 13 -22.56 15.81 -4.38
C SER A 13 -23.75 16.70 -4.76
N GLN A 14 -23.82 17.95 -4.27
CA GLN A 14 -24.93 18.88 -4.43
C GLN A 14 -26.28 18.36 -3.86
N LYS A 15 -26.30 17.20 -3.21
CA LYS A 15 -27.48 16.66 -2.53
C LYS A 15 -27.63 17.26 -1.14
N LYS A 16 -28.88 17.36 -0.65
CA LYS A 16 -29.13 17.72 0.75
C LYS A 16 -28.53 16.65 1.67
N TYR A 17 -27.89 17.07 2.76
CA TYR A 17 -27.22 16.20 3.72
C TYR A 17 -28.10 15.03 4.19
N LYS A 18 -29.38 15.28 4.53
CA LYS A 18 -30.36 14.23 4.93
C LYS A 18 -30.63 13.18 3.87
N LYS A 19 -30.31 13.44 2.60
CA LYS A 19 -30.50 12.51 1.48
C LYS A 19 -29.17 11.94 0.95
N CYS A 20 -28.08 12.19 1.69
CA CYS A 20 -26.74 11.79 1.32
C CYS A 20 -26.06 11.11 2.51
N HIS A 21 -25.31 11.81 3.32
CA HIS A 21 -24.46 11.23 4.36
C HIS A 21 -24.97 11.36 5.79
N LEU A 22 -26.20 11.87 6.02
CA LEU A 22 -26.72 12.00 7.40
C LEU A 22 -26.75 10.66 8.14
N ALA A 23 -27.28 9.61 7.52
CA ALA A 23 -27.36 8.29 8.15
C ALA A 23 -25.97 7.67 8.43
N PHE A 24 -25.02 7.90 7.51
CA PHE A 24 -23.62 7.52 7.69
C PHE A 24 -22.99 8.22 8.89
N ASP A 25 -23.12 9.56 8.97
CA ASP A 25 -22.58 10.35 10.09
C ASP A 25 -23.26 10.03 11.42
N GLU A 26 -24.56 9.74 11.42
CA GLU A 26 -25.28 9.25 12.62
C GLU A 26 -24.72 7.91 13.10
N LYS A 27 -24.36 6.99 12.19
CA LYS A 27 -23.70 5.71 12.50
C LYS A 27 -22.29 5.94 13.07
N LEU A 28 -21.50 6.85 12.50
CA LEU A 28 -20.20 7.23 13.04
C LEU A 28 -20.31 7.81 14.46
N GLU A 29 -21.31 8.66 14.72
CA GLU A 29 -21.51 9.24 16.04
C GLU A 29 -21.89 8.17 17.08
N GLN A 30 -22.69 7.17 16.69
CA GLN A 30 -22.98 6.00 17.55
C GLN A 30 -21.71 5.20 17.89
N LEU A 31 -20.83 4.95 16.91
CA LEU A 31 -19.54 4.29 17.16
C LEU A 31 -18.64 5.10 18.11
N LYS A 32 -18.63 6.42 17.95
CA LYS A 32 -17.90 7.32 18.84
C LYS A 32 -18.42 7.27 20.27
N GLN A 33 -19.74 7.21 20.45
CA GLN A 33 -20.36 7.05 21.79
C GLN A 33 -20.02 5.69 22.44
N GLN A 34 -19.71 4.67 21.63
CA GLN A 34 -19.17 3.37 22.06
C GLN A 34 -17.68 3.40 22.39
N GLY A 35 -17.02 4.56 22.32
CA GLY A 35 -15.60 4.74 22.58
C GLY A 35 -14.68 4.44 21.38
N LYS A 36 -15.22 4.18 20.18
CA LYS A 36 -14.41 3.95 18.99
C LYS A 36 -13.85 5.26 18.43
N LYS A 37 -12.63 5.22 17.88
CA LYS A 37 -12.02 6.33 17.14
C LYS A 37 -12.57 6.32 15.71
N ILE A 38 -13.35 7.32 15.35
CA ILE A 38 -13.97 7.43 14.02
C ILE A 38 -13.06 8.16 13.02
N PRO A 39 -13.14 7.86 11.71
CA PRO A 39 -12.42 8.59 10.68
C PRO A 39 -12.93 10.03 10.52
N THR A 40 -12.10 10.89 9.97
CA THR A 40 -12.53 12.20 9.48
C THR A 40 -13.18 12.06 8.09
N HIS A 41 -13.99 13.02 7.68
CA HIS A 41 -14.60 13.01 6.33
C HIS A 41 -13.55 13.02 5.20
N LYS A 42 -12.33 13.52 5.46
CA LYS A 42 -11.23 13.49 4.47
C LYS A 42 -10.77 12.09 4.11
N MET A 43 -10.92 11.14 5.04
CA MET A 43 -10.56 9.73 4.80
C MET A 43 -11.63 9.00 3.97
N ILE A 44 -12.82 9.59 3.77
CA ILE A 44 -13.94 8.97 3.06
C ILE A 44 -13.99 9.48 1.64
N LYS A 45 -13.73 8.63 0.68
CA LYS A 45 -13.79 8.95 -0.75
C LYS A 45 -15.22 8.96 -1.25
N THR A 46 -15.53 9.91 -2.10
CA THR A 46 -16.82 9.95 -2.80
C THR A 46 -16.87 8.89 -3.91
N PRO A 47 -18.06 8.49 -4.39
CA PRO A 47 -18.15 7.56 -5.52
C PRO A 47 -17.38 8.01 -6.77
N GLU A 48 -17.36 9.30 -7.06
CA GLU A 48 -16.60 9.87 -8.18
C GLU A 48 -15.09 9.71 -7.98
N GLN A 49 -14.60 9.97 -6.75
CA GLN A 49 -13.19 9.79 -6.41
C GLN A 49 -12.78 8.32 -6.49
N ILE A 50 -13.63 7.41 -5.98
CA ILE A 50 -13.40 5.96 -6.06
C ILE A 50 -13.28 5.50 -7.51
N GLU A 51 -14.16 5.97 -8.41
CA GLU A 51 -14.07 5.66 -9.84
C GLU A 51 -12.80 6.20 -10.49
N GLY A 52 -12.36 7.39 -10.11
CA GLY A 52 -11.08 7.96 -10.55
C GLY A 52 -9.88 7.11 -10.10
N ILE A 53 -9.85 6.73 -8.82
CA ILE A 53 -8.82 5.87 -8.22
C ILE A 53 -8.78 4.50 -8.91
N LYS A 54 -9.94 3.87 -9.15
CA LYS A 54 -10.04 2.59 -9.86
C LYS A 54 -9.48 2.65 -11.29
N LYS A 55 -9.64 3.76 -11.98
CA LYS A 55 -9.04 3.94 -13.32
C LYS A 55 -7.51 4.01 -13.25
N ALA A 56 -6.95 4.71 -12.26
CA ALA A 56 -5.50 4.70 -12.01
C ALA A 56 -5.02 3.29 -11.64
N ALA A 57 -5.78 2.58 -10.80
CA ALA A 57 -5.48 1.23 -10.32
C ALA A 57 -5.44 0.18 -11.44
N VAL A 58 -6.30 0.29 -12.44
CA VAL A 58 -6.24 -0.59 -13.63
C VAL A 58 -4.91 -0.44 -14.37
N ILE A 59 -4.41 0.79 -14.48
CA ILE A 59 -3.11 1.04 -15.12
C ILE A 59 -1.98 0.54 -14.23
N ASN A 60 -2.06 0.76 -12.92
CA ASN A 60 -1.04 0.33 -11.97
C ASN A 60 -0.89 -1.19 -11.92
N SER A 61 -2.00 -1.91 -11.76
CA SER A 61 -1.99 -3.38 -11.80
C SER A 61 -1.51 -3.91 -13.16
N GLY A 62 -1.94 -3.28 -14.26
CA GLY A 62 -1.47 -3.64 -15.60
C GLY A 62 0.03 -3.35 -15.83
N LEU A 63 0.60 -2.34 -15.17
CA LEU A 63 2.03 -2.11 -15.16
C LEU A 63 2.77 -3.26 -14.48
N LEU A 64 2.33 -3.69 -13.30
CA LEU A 64 2.94 -4.80 -12.57
C LEU A 64 2.80 -6.13 -13.35
N ASP A 65 1.66 -6.36 -14.03
CA ASP A 65 1.48 -7.51 -14.96
C ASP A 65 2.47 -7.43 -16.15
N TYR A 66 2.70 -6.23 -16.68
CA TYR A 66 3.66 -6.02 -17.76
C TYR A 66 5.10 -6.27 -17.33
N ILE A 67 5.47 -5.82 -16.12
CA ILE A 67 6.78 -6.09 -15.53
C ILE A 67 6.94 -7.60 -15.30
N GLU A 68 5.93 -8.30 -14.73
CA GLU A 68 5.95 -9.74 -14.50
C GLU A 68 6.23 -10.53 -15.78
N ALA A 69 5.65 -10.12 -16.89
CA ALA A 69 5.83 -10.78 -18.19
C ALA A 69 7.22 -10.56 -18.82
N ASN A 70 7.99 -9.58 -18.34
CA ASN A 70 9.23 -9.16 -18.99
C ASN A 70 10.47 -9.26 -18.09
N ILE A 71 10.32 -9.21 -16.76
CA ILE A 71 11.43 -9.25 -15.80
C ILE A 71 12.21 -10.57 -15.89
N LYS A 72 13.53 -10.49 -15.91
CA LYS A 72 14.39 -11.69 -16.07
C LYS A 72 15.81 -11.44 -15.58
N VAL A 73 16.55 -12.52 -15.38
CA VAL A 73 18.00 -12.48 -15.11
C VAL A 73 18.73 -11.62 -16.15
N GLY A 74 19.66 -10.81 -15.70
CA GLY A 74 20.51 -9.93 -16.51
C GLY A 74 19.91 -8.56 -16.84
N MET A 75 18.65 -8.29 -16.48
CA MET A 75 18.09 -6.93 -16.56
C MET A 75 18.69 -6.04 -15.47
N THR A 76 18.90 -4.78 -15.78
CA THR A 76 19.20 -3.75 -14.78
C THR A 76 17.91 -3.26 -14.12
N THR A 77 18.01 -2.73 -12.90
CA THR A 77 16.86 -2.09 -12.26
C THR A 77 16.42 -0.83 -13.00
N GLU A 78 17.33 -0.15 -13.69
CA GLU A 78 17.02 0.98 -14.59
C GLU A 78 16.11 0.57 -15.76
N GLU A 79 16.33 -0.61 -16.37
CA GLU A 79 15.47 -1.10 -17.45
C GLU A 79 14.03 -1.30 -16.96
N ILE A 80 13.84 -1.72 -15.68
CA ILE A 80 12.51 -1.88 -15.07
C ILE A 80 11.85 -0.50 -14.86
N ASP A 81 12.61 0.50 -14.40
CA ASP A 81 12.14 1.88 -14.25
C ASP A 81 11.69 2.49 -15.59
N VAL A 82 12.49 2.28 -16.64
CA VAL A 82 12.14 2.72 -18.00
C VAL A 82 10.86 2.04 -18.49
N MET A 83 10.70 0.74 -18.24
CA MET A 83 9.47 0.01 -18.57
C MET A 83 8.25 0.64 -17.89
N ALA A 84 8.35 1.00 -16.61
CA ALA A 84 7.27 1.62 -15.86
C ALA A 84 6.88 2.98 -16.42
N LYS A 85 7.87 3.83 -16.68
CA LYS A 85 7.67 5.14 -17.31
C LYS A 85 6.97 5.03 -18.67
N GLU A 86 7.46 4.15 -19.54
CA GLU A 86 6.92 3.98 -20.88
C GLU A 86 5.50 3.39 -20.86
N TYR A 87 5.26 2.42 -19.96
CA TYR A 87 3.94 1.80 -19.82
C TYR A 87 2.90 2.83 -19.38
N THR A 88 3.13 3.55 -18.29
CA THR A 88 2.16 4.54 -17.78
C THR A 88 1.88 5.64 -18.80
N ALA A 89 2.92 6.12 -19.50
CA ALA A 89 2.78 7.14 -20.55
C ALA A 89 1.85 6.71 -21.70
N LYS A 90 1.82 5.43 -22.09
CA LYS A 90 0.89 4.90 -23.12
C LYS A 90 -0.58 5.08 -22.76
N TYR A 91 -0.90 5.12 -21.48
CA TYR A 91 -2.27 5.29 -20.98
C TYR A 91 -2.56 6.72 -20.50
N GLY A 92 -1.64 7.67 -20.76
CA GLY A 92 -1.80 9.06 -20.32
C GLY A 92 -1.69 9.24 -18.80
N ALA A 93 -1.10 8.27 -18.12
CA ALA A 93 -0.79 8.30 -16.70
C ALA A 93 0.70 8.63 -16.47
N VAL A 94 1.08 8.84 -15.22
CA VAL A 94 2.47 9.04 -14.81
C VAL A 94 2.76 8.21 -13.56
N CYS A 95 4.02 7.81 -13.40
CA CYS A 95 4.51 7.26 -12.13
C CYS A 95 4.62 8.41 -11.12
N ALA A 96 3.91 8.31 -10.02
CA ALA A 96 3.77 9.39 -9.06
C ALA A 96 4.97 9.52 -8.12
N ASP A 97 5.80 8.48 -8.04
CA ASP A 97 7.03 8.46 -7.24
C ASP A 97 8.08 9.44 -7.77
N TYR A 98 8.09 9.67 -9.10
CA TYR A 98 9.07 10.56 -9.72
C TYR A 98 8.98 11.98 -9.19
N GLN A 99 10.08 12.44 -8.57
CA GLN A 99 10.20 13.74 -7.89
C GLN A 99 9.33 13.90 -6.63
N TYR A 100 8.65 12.84 -6.18
CA TYR A 100 7.96 12.90 -4.90
C TYR A 100 8.98 13.05 -3.77
N MET A 101 8.91 14.13 -3.01
CA MET A 101 9.87 14.51 -1.96
C MET A 101 11.35 14.44 -2.41
N GLY A 102 11.62 14.54 -3.73
CA GLY A 102 12.96 14.46 -4.31
C GLY A 102 13.39 13.07 -4.78
N TYR A 103 12.54 12.05 -4.69
CA TYR A 103 12.86 10.70 -5.18
C TYR A 103 13.20 10.73 -6.69
N PRO A 104 14.32 10.14 -7.14
CA PRO A 104 14.84 10.42 -8.48
C PRO A 104 14.30 9.53 -9.61
N LYS A 105 13.53 8.47 -9.28
CA LYS A 105 13.07 7.45 -10.23
C LYS A 105 11.55 7.33 -10.28
N HIS A 106 11.04 6.52 -11.22
CA HIS A 106 9.61 6.39 -11.49
C HIS A 106 8.92 5.32 -10.66
N ILE A 107 9.69 4.37 -10.14
CA ILE A 107 9.26 3.26 -9.28
C ILE A 107 10.37 2.93 -8.29
N CYS A 108 10.07 2.16 -7.24
CA CYS A 108 11.09 1.56 -6.39
C CYS A 108 11.37 0.11 -6.82
N VAL A 109 12.65 -0.30 -6.78
CA VAL A 109 13.08 -1.68 -7.05
C VAL A 109 14.00 -2.14 -5.94
N SER A 110 13.50 -3.01 -5.07
CA SER A 110 14.18 -3.45 -3.85
C SER A 110 14.55 -4.94 -3.97
N ILE A 111 15.83 -5.27 -3.83
CA ILE A 111 16.37 -6.60 -4.07
C ILE A 111 16.91 -7.19 -2.77
N ASN A 112 16.53 -8.43 -2.45
CA ASN A 112 17.06 -9.25 -1.36
C ASN A 112 16.94 -8.60 0.03
N ASP A 113 18.00 -7.98 0.54
CA ASP A 113 18.09 -7.29 1.84
C ASP A 113 17.62 -5.83 1.79
N VAL A 114 17.31 -5.31 0.60
CA VAL A 114 16.64 -4.02 0.46
C VAL A 114 15.18 -4.17 0.85
N VAL A 115 14.77 -3.48 1.90
CA VAL A 115 13.42 -3.56 2.48
C VAL A 115 12.39 -2.81 1.61
N CYS A 116 12.72 -1.55 1.26
CA CYS A 116 11.88 -0.68 0.43
C CYS A 116 12.70 0.49 -0.14
N HIS A 117 12.07 1.28 -1.01
CA HIS A 117 12.60 2.51 -1.62
C HIS A 117 13.92 2.33 -2.39
N GLY A 118 14.26 1.12 -2.81
CA GLY A 118 15.46 0.88 -3.62
C GLY A 118 15.43 1.72 -4.91
N ILE A 119 16.51 2.50 -5.16
CA ILE A 119 16.60 3.39 -6.32
C ILE A 119 17.09 2.61 -7.55
N PRO A 120 16.28 2.49 -8.61
CA PRO A 120 16.72 1.91 -9.89
C PRO A 120 17.97 2.56 -10.47
N ASN A 121 18.90 1.74 -10.97
CA ASN A 121 20.14 2.21 -11.58
C ASN A 121 20.71 1.22 -12.61
N GLU A 122 21.65 1.66 -13.45
CA GLU A 122 22.26 0.86 -14.51
C GLU A 122 23.28 -0.19 -14.01
N GLN A 123 23.77 -0.05 -12.78
CA GLN A 123 24.81 -0.89 -12.19
C GLN A 123 24.24 -2.13 -11.49
N THR A 124 23.01 -2.03 -10.99
CA THR A 124 22.35 -3.12 -10.28
C THR A 124 21.66 -4.04 -11.30
N ILE A 125 22.23 -5.23 -11.48
CA ILE A 125 21.79 -6.22 -12.46
C ILE A 125 21.18 -7.41 -11.73
N LEU A 126 19.94 -7.80 -12.10
CA LEU A 126 19.23 -8.95 -11.53
C LEU A 126 19.97 -10.24 -11.78
N GLN A 127 20.21 -11.01 -10.72
CA GLN A 127 20.89 -12.30 -10.76
C GLN A 127 19.91 -13.45 -10.57
N GLU A 128 20.31 -14.66 -11.01
CA GLU A 128 19.56 -15.84 -10.67
C GLU A 128 19.59 -16.09 -9.15
N GLY A 129 18.44 -16.23 -8.55
CA GLY A 129 18.30 -16.42 -7.11
C GLY A 129 17.78 -15.18 -6.37
N ASP A 130 17.75 -14.01 -7.02
CA ASP A 130 17.23 -12.79 -6.40
C ASP A 130 15.71 -12.87 -6.17
N ILE A 131 15.28 -12.25 -5.08
CA ILE A 131 13.89 -11.85 -4.86
C ILE A 131 13.82 -10.33 -4.99
N VAL A 132 12.86 -9.84 -5.74
CA VAL A 132 12.76 -8.42 -6.11
C VAL A 132 11.36 -7.92 -5.81
N ASN A 133 11.25 -6.88 -5.00
CA ASN A 133 10.03 -6.09 -4.90
C ASN A 133 10.08 -4.98 -5.96
N VAL A 134 8.99 -4.83 -6.71
CA VAL A 134 8.74 -3.65 -7.54
C VAL A 134 7.50 -2.96 -7.00
N ASP A 135 7.68 -1.71 -6.63
CA ASP A 135 6.69 -0.86 -5.99
C ASP A 135 6.43 0.36 -6.86
N ALA A 136 5.16 0.59 -7.18
CA ALA A 136 4.76 1.59 -8.15
C ALA A 136 3.46 2.30 -7.78
N THR A 137 3.52 3.63 -7.70
CA THR A 137 2.34 4.47 -7.60
C THR A 137 2.02 5.09 -8.96
N THR A 138 0.82 4.83 -9.48
CA THR A 138 0.33 5.43 -10.73
C THR A 138 -0.63 6.58 -10.46
N MET A 139 -0.43 7.72 -11.12
CA MET A 139 -1.36 8.86 -11.10
C MET A 139 -2.02 9.05 -12.47
N LEU A 140 -3.36 9.12 -12.45
CA LEU A 140 -4.19 9.44 -13.62
C LEU A 140 -5.20 10.53 -13.27
N ASN A 141 -5.11 11.68 -13.93
CA ASN A 141 -6.03 12.82 -13.75
C ASN A 141 -6.18 13.29 -12.28
N GLY A 142 -5.09 13.21 -11.50
CA GLY A 142 -5.08 13.61 -10.08
C GLY A 142 -5.60 12.55 -9.12
N TYR A 143 -5.81 11.30 -9.58
CA TYR A 143 -6.13 10.15 -8.76
C TYR A 143 -4.95 9.18 -8.70
N TYR A 144 -4.69 8.63 -7.53
CA TYR A 144 -3.52 7.80 -7.26
C TYR A 144 -3.95 6.36 -6.91
N ALA A 145 -3.16 5.40 -7.34
CA ALA A 145 -3.27 4.01 -6.94
C ALA A 145 -1.88 3.40 -6.79
N ASP A 146 -1.69 2.63 -5.74
CA ASP A 146 -0.42 2.09 -5.31
C ASP A 146 -0.48 0.57 -5.20
N ALA A 147 0.61 -0.11 -5.51
CA ALA A 147 0.78 -1.54 -5.28
C ALA A 147 2.23 -1.97 -5.47
N SER A 148 2.64 -2.99 -4.73
CA SER A 148 3.92 -3.64 -4.97
C SER A 148 3.79 -5.15 -5.11
N ARG A 149 4.72 -5.75 -5.85
CA ARG A 149 4.83 -7.21 -6.06
C ARG A 149 6.24 -7.72 -5.90
N MET A 150 6.32 -8.95 -5.38
CA MET A 150 7.56 -9.71 -5.36
C MET A 150 7.71 -10.55 -6.62
N PHE A 151 8.90 -10.50 -7.20
CA PHE A 151 9.31 -11.31 -8.34
C PHE A 151 10.49 -12.20 -7.93
N MET A 152 10.44 -13.47 -8.33
CA MET A 152 11.52 -14.45 -8.09
C MET A 152 12.30 -14.62 -9.38
N ILE A 153 13.60 -14.26 -9.38
CA ILE A 153 14.43 -14.22 -10.57
C ILE A 153 15.13 -15.59 -10.75
N GLY A 154 14.68 -16.34 -11.75
CA GLY A 154 15.19 -17.69 -12.00
C GLY A 154 14.92 -18.67 -10.85
N LYS A 155 15.92 -19.43 -10.43
CA LYS A 155 15.79 -20.44 -9.37
C LYS A 155 16.23 -19.84 -8.02
N VAL A 156 15.27 -19.40 -7.22
CA VAL A 156 15.51 -18.89 -5.85
C VAL A 156 15.57 -20.03 -4.82
N SER A 157 16.15 -19.75 -3.65
CA SER A 157 16.21 -20.70 -2.52
C SER A 157 14.81 -21.03 -1.98
N ASN A 158 14.66 -22.17 -1.29
CA ASN A 158 13.40 -22.53 -0.64
C ASN A 158 13.04 -21.54 0.48
N GLU A 159 14.02 -20.98 1.15
CA GLU A 159 13.85 -19.98 2.20
C GLU A 159 13.29 -18.67 1.63
N ALA A 160 13.88 -18.17 0.53
CA ALA A 160 13.39 -16.99 -0.17
C ALA A 160 11.95 -17.18 -0.71
N LYS A 161 11.67 -18.36 -1.32
CA LYS A 161 10.30 -18.71 -1.76
C LYS A 161 9.31 -18.66 -0.62
N LYS A 162 9.70 -19.23 0.53
CA LYS A 162 8.85 -19.27 1.71
C LYS A 162 8.59 -17.86 2.24
N LEU A 163 9.63 -17.03 2.36
CA LEU A 163 9.49 -15.62 2.78
C LEU A 163 8.52 -14.86 1.88
N VAL A 164 8.72 -14.90 0.55
CA VAL A 164 7.85 -14.23 -0.43
C VAL A 164 6.39 -14.69 -0.31
N SER A 165 6.18 -16.01 -0.21
CA SER A 165 4.84 -16.59 -0.08
C SER A 165 4.18 -16.23 1.26
N ASP A 166 4.93 -16.29 2.35
CA ASP A 166 4.40 -15.99 3.69
C ASP A 166 4.12 -14.50 3.86
N THR A 167 4.92 -13.62 3.25
CA THR A 167 4.64 -12.17 3.24
C THR A 167 3.33 -11.87 2.50
N LYS A 168 3.09 -12.53 1.36
CA LYS A 168 1.80 -12.45 0.68
C LYS A 168 0.66 -12.94 1.57
N LYS A 169 0.88 -14.04 2.29
CA LYS A 169 -0.10 -14.59 3.23
C LYS A 169 -0.37 -13.65 4.40
N ALA A 170 0.65 -12.96 4.91
CA ALA A 170 0.49 -11.93 5.94
C ALA A 170 -0.40 -10.77 5.44
N LEU A 171 -0.17 -10.28 4.21
CA LEU A 171 -1.04 -9.30 3.56
C LEU A 171 -2.49 -9.80 3.49
N GLU A 172 -2.73 -11.02 3.01
CA GLU A 172 -4.07 -11.62 2.91
C GLU A 172 -4.78 -11.70 4.28
N LEU A 173 -4.05 -12.06 5.34
CA LEU A 173 -4.59 -12.11 6.70
C LEU A 173 -4.93 -10.70 7.23
N GLY A 174 -4.10 -9.71 6.93
CA GLY A 174 -4.41 -8.30 7.18
C GLY A 174 -5.71 -7.87 6.51
N MET A 175 -5.89 -8.22 5.22
CA MET A 175 -7.10 -7.94 4.47
C MET A 175 -8.35 -8.59 5.08
N VAL A 176 -8.27 -9.88 5.44
CA VAL A 176 -9.40 -10.63 6.04
C VAL A 176 -9.81 -10.06 7.40
N SER A 177 -8.92 -9.39 8.13
CA SER A 177 -9.23 -8.76 9.42
C SER A 177 -10.14 -7.53 9.31
N VAL A 178 -10.33 -6.99 8.10
CA VAL A 178 -11.15 -5.81 7.84
C VAL A 178 -12.64 -6.15 7.83
N ILE A 179 -13.33 -5.80 8.90
CA ILE A 179 -14.79 -5.93 9.03
C ILE A 179 -15.36 -4.50 9.19
N PRO A 180 -16.12 -3.99 8.20
CA PRO A 180 -16.61 -2.62 8.21
C PRO A 180 -17.37 -2.26 9.48
N TYR A 181 -17.11 -1.08 10.06
CA TYR A 181 -17.67 -0.56 11.31
C TYR A 181 -17.29 -1.34 12.59
N GLN A 182 -16.64 -2.50 12.48
CA GLN A 182 -16.27 -3.34 13.62
C GLN A 182 -14.78 -3.27 13.93
N SER A 183 -13.93 -3.56 12.94
CA SER A 183 -12.47 -3.51 13.09
C SER A 183 -11.92 -2.10 12.96
N CYS A 184 -10.71 -1.93 13.47
CA CYS A 184 -9.91 -0.72 13.33
C CYS A 184 -8.60 -1.03 12.59
N VAL A 185 -7.86 0.00 12.21
CA VAL A 185 -6.56 -0.14 11.52
C VAL A 185 -5.60 -1.06 12.28
N GLY A 186 -5.59 -1.00 13.62
CA GLY A 186 -4.72 -1.83 14.45
C GLY A 186 -5.01 -3.33 14.37
N ASP A 187 -6.23 -3.74 14.00
CA ASP A 187 -6.56 -5.16 13.81
C ASP A 187 -5.83 -5.75 12.60
N ILE A 188 -5.56 -4.93 11.59
CA ILE A 188 -4.73 -5.31 10.43
C ILE A 188 -3.32 -5.67 10.90
N GLY A 189 -2.67 -4.73 11.61
CA GLY A 189 -1.31 -4.93 12.12
C GLY A 189 -1.20 -6.11 13.08
N LYS A 190 -2.21 -6.29 13.94
CA LYS A 190 -2.27 -7.43 14.86
C LYS A 190 -2.33 -8.77 14.11
N ALA A 191 -3.15 -8.87 13.05
CA ALA A 191 -3.27 -10.09 12.24
C ALA A 191 -1.94 -10.43 11.56
N ILE A 192 -1.30 -9.42 10.94
CA ILE A 192 -0.01 -9.56 10.26
C ILE A 192 1.08 -9.97 11.23
N GLU A 193 1.26 -9.22 12.34
CA GLU A 193 2.32 -9.48 13.31
C GLU A 193 2.16 -10.85 13.99
N THR A 194 0.93 -11.24 14.31
CA THR A 194 0.65 -12.56 14.90
C THR A 194 1.10 -13.68 13.96
N PHE A 195 0.79 -13.59 12.69
CA PHE A 195 1.21 -14.56 11.69
C PHE A 195 2.74 -14.54 11.50
N ALA A 196 3.34 -13.36 11.29
CA ALA A 196 4.78 -13.22 11.10
C ALA A 196 5.57 -13.85 12.24
N LYS A 197 5.22 -13.55 13.51
CA LYS A 197 5.84 -14.15 14.71
C LYS A 197 5.69 -15.67 14.75
N ALA A 198 4.53 -16.20 14.40
CA ALA A 198 4.29 -17.65 14.38
C ALA A 198 5.14 -18.37 13.33
N MET A 199 5.47 -17.68 12.23
CA MET A 199 6.32 -18.21 11.15
C MET A 199 7.80 -17.94 11.36
N GLY A 200 8.19 -17.17 12.41
CA GLY A 200 9.57 -16.85 12.75
C GLY A 200 10.14 -15.63 12.02
N TYR A 201 9.28 -14.76 11.46
CA TYR A 201 9.68 -13.52 10.80
C TYR A 201 9.61 -12.31 11.72
N SER A 202 10.41 -11.30 11.41
CA SER A 202 10.35 -9.97 12.00
C SER A 202 9.52 -9.03 11.12
N VAL A 203 8.69 -8.17 11.74
CA VAL A 203 7.92 -7.13 11.04
C VAL A 203 8.64 -5.81 11.16
N VAL A 204 8.90 -5.16 10.04
CA VAL A 204 9.45 -3.79 9.99
C VAL A 204 8.44 -2.81 10.59
N ARG A 205 8.91 -1.81 11.36
CA ARG A 205 8.06 -0.87 12.10
C ARG A 205 8.22 0.58 11.71
N GLU A 206 9.30 0.90 11.01
CA GLU A 206 9.68 2.23 10.57
C GLU A 206 8.85 2.72 9.41
N PHE A 207 8.26 1.79 8.66
CA PHE A 207 7.40 2.02 7.51
C PHE A 207 6.03 1.39 7.72
N CYS A 208 5.03 1.91 7.03
CA CYS A 208 3.65 1.48 7.20
C CYS A 208 2.82 1.79 5.94
N GLY A 209 1.70 1.12 5.79
CA GLY A 209 0.69 1.49 4.81
C GLY A 209 0.02 2.82 5.14
N HIS A 210 -0.71 3.33 4.20
CA HIS A 210 -1.27 4.68 4.25
C HIS A 210 -2.59 4.80 3.47
N GLY A 211 -3.37 5.82 3.77
CA GLY A 211 -4.44 6.25 2.89
C GLY A 211 -3.87 6.71 1.55
N VAL A 212 -4.60 6.45 0.46
CA VAL A 212 -4.17 6.80 -0.89
C VAL A 212 -5.38 7.20 -1.75
N GLY A 213 -5.14 7.91 -2.83
CA GLY A 213 -6.15 8.15 -3.86
C GLY A 213 -6.29 9.59 -4.32
N LEU A 214 -6.21 10.59 -3.46
CA LEU A 214 -6.17 12.02 -3.81
C LEU A 214 -4.77 12.61 -3.65
N ALA A 215 -3.91 11.87 -2.98
CA ALA A 215 -2.47 12.08 -2.87
C ALA A 215 -1.79 10.71 -2.79
N ILE A 216 -0.46 10.67 -2.90
CA ILE A 216 0.32 9.45 -2.68
C ILE A 216 0.08 8.95 -1.25
N HIS A 217 0.35 9.79 -0.26
CA HIS A 217 0.18 9.46 1.15
C HIS A 217 -0.92 10.32 1.78
N GLU A 218 -1.88 9.65 2.41
CA GLU A 218 -3.00 10.24 3.17
C GLU A 218 -3.18 9.50 4.50
N ASP A 219 -3.97 10.08 5.40
CA ASP A 219 -4.48 9.33 6.55
C ASP A 219 -5.47 8.21 6.11
N PRO A 220 -5.51 7.07 6.83
CA PRO A 220 -4.76 6.75 8.04
C PRO A 220 -3.39 6.11 7.75
N TYR A 221 -2.47 6.15 8.70
CA TYR A 221 -1.31 5.23 8.73
C TYR A 221 -1.80 3.82 9.09
N VAL A 222 -1.32 2.81 8.35
CA VAL A 222 -1.69 1.39 8.50
C VAL A 222 -0.47 0.60 8.95
N PHE A 223 -0.26 0.51 10.26
CA PHE A 223 0.84 -0.28 10.82
C PHE A 223 0.65 -1.77 10.60
N HIS A 224 1.75 -2.49 10.35
CA HIS A 224 1.76 -3.94 10.15
C HIS A 224 2.09 -4.71 11.46
N PHE A 225 2.05 -4.04 12.58
CA PHE A 225 2.21 -4.57 13.94
C PHE A 225 1.08 -4.05 14.84
N GLU A 226 0.83 -4.71 15.97
CA GLU A 226 -0.20 -4.29 16.92
C GLU A 226 0.21 -2.97 17.62
N PRO A 227 -0.47 -1.84 17.36
CA PRO A 227 -0.14 -0.57 18.00
C PRO A 227 -0.65 -0.51 19.44
N ASN A 228 0.09 0.18 20.31
CA ASN A 228 -0.27 0.38 21.72
C ASN A 228 -1.29 1.51 21.95
N VAL A 229 -1.91 2.02 20.88
CA VAL A 229 -2.85 3.14 20.95
C VAL A 229 -4.11 2.83 20.12
N PRO A 230 -5.28 3.38 20.51
CA PRO A 230 -6.49 3.24 19.70
C PRO A 230 -6.32 3.79 18.29
N THR A 231 -6.66 3.00 17.29
CA THR A 231 -6.60 3.36 15.87
C THR A 231 -7.98 3.61 15.29
N VAL A 232 -8.04 4.15 14.09
CA VAL A 232 -9.27 4.56 13.42
C VAL A 232 -10.10 3.32 13.04
N THR A 233 -11.40 3.38 13.29
CA THR A 233 -12.37 2.37 12.85
C THR A 233 -12.51 2.40 11.33
N LEU A 234 -12.45 1.23 10.70
CA LEU A 234 -12.58 1.07 9.27
C LEU A 234 -14.05 1.14 8.85
N VAL A 235 -14.35 2.02 7.90
CA VAL A 235 -15.72 2.25 7.41
C VAL A 235 -15.76 2.36 5.89
N PRO A 236 -16.91 2.10 5.25
CA PRO A 236 -17.04 2.20 3.80
C PRO A 236 -16.61 3.56 3.24
N GLY A 237 -15.95 3.52 2.09
CA GLY A 237 -15.38 4.69 1.41
C GLY A 237 -13.95 5.02 1.79
N MET A 238 -13.35 4.35 2.78
CA MET A 238 -11.92 4.46 3.05
C MET A 238 -11.13 3.72 1.97
N VAL A 239 -10.06 4.34 1.49
CA VAL A 239 -9.09 3.76 0.54
C VAL A 239 -7.70 3.88 1.16
N PHE A 240 -6.99 2.76 1.28
CA PHE A 240 -5.66 2.69 1.90
C PHE A 240 -4.87 1.48 1.41
N THR A 241 -3.56 1.47 1.66
CA THR A 241 -2.68 0.35 1.37
C THR A 241 -2.52 -0.57 2.58
N ILE A 242 -2.27 -1.85 2.30
CA ILE A 242 -1.69 -2.80 3.24
C ILE A 242 -0.44 -3.35 2.55
N GLU A 243 0.72 -3.20 3.17
CA GLU A 243 2.03 -3.42 2.55
C GLU A 243 3.06 -4.01 3.54
N PRO A 244 2.80 -5.16 4.16
CA PRO A 244 3.72 -5.72 5.14
C PRO A 244 5.10 -5.99 4.58
N MET A 245 6.13 -5.56 5.31
CA MET A 245 7.54 -5.86 5.10
C MET A 245 7.98 -6.86 6.17
N LEU A 246 8.37 -8.07 5.74
CA LEU A 246 8.82 -9.14 6.63
C LEU A 246 10.29 -9.47 6.36
N ASN A 247 11.09 -9.53 7.42
CA ASN A 247 12.50 -9.89 7.38
C ASN A 247 12.72 -11.31 7.89
N LEU A 248 13.65 -12.04 7.28
CA LEU A 248 14.11 -13.35 7.78
C LEU A 248 14.87 -13.24 9.11
N GLY A 249 15.58 -12.13 9.31
CA GLY A 249 16.36 -11.86 10.50
C GLY A 249 15.69 -10.90 11.47
N GLY A 250 16.46 -9.94 11.96
CA GLY A 250 16.00 -8.87 12.84
C GLY A 250 15.01 -7.92 12.17
N ARG A 251 14.33 -7.12 12.96
CA ARG A 251 13.39 -6.10 12.44
C ARG A 251 14.08 -4.77 12.16
N GLU A 252 15.28 -4.59 12.68
CA GLU A 252 16.00 -3.32 12.60
C GLU A 252 16.43 -3.06 11.16
N VAL A 253 16.30 -1.80 10.74
CA VAL A 253 16.59 -1.34 9.38
C VAL A 253 17.34 -0.02 9.44
N TYR A 254 18.07 0.29 8.38
CA TYR A 254 18.71 1.60 8.23
C TYR A 254 18.47 2.16 6.82
N VAL A 255 18.51 3.48 6.71
CA VAL A 255 18.47 4.21 5.45
C VAL A 255 19.90 4.45 4.98
N ASP A 256 20.20 4.21 3.70
CA ASP A 256 21.51 4.52 3.10
C ASP A 256 21.74 6.04 3.15
N GLU A 257 22.79 6.44 3.88
CA GLU A 257 23.15 7.87 4.02
C GLU A 257 23.62 8.49 2.69
N SER A 258 24.02 7.67 1.70
CA SER A 258 24.54 8.17 0.41
C SER A 258 23.44 8.59 -0.55
N ASP A 259 22.26 7.98 -0.46
CA ASP A 259 21.11 8.28 -1.34
C ASP A 259 19.88 8.81 -0.58
N GLU A 260 19.88 8.70 0.75
CA GLU A 260 18.84 9.17 1.69
C GLU A 260 17.46 8.49 1.48
N TRP A 261 17.40 7.37 0.74
CA TRP A 261 16.17 6.66 0.37
C TRP A 261 16.20 5.16 0.61
N THR A 262 17.20 4.47 0.06
CA THR A 262 17.25 3.00 0.08
C THR A 262 17.32 2.48 1.50
N VAL A 263 16.40 1.58 1.85
CA VAL A 263 16.30 0.99 3.19
C VAL A 263 16.79 -0.44 3.16
N TYR A 264 17.73 -0.76 4.02
CA TYR A 264 18.31 -2.10 4.17
C TYR A 264 17.96 -2.73 5.52
N THR A 265 17.93 -4.06 5.57
CA THR A 265 17.99 -4.78 6.86
C THR A 265 19.34 -4.58 7.52
N ASP A 266 19.38 -4.36 8.85
CA ASP A 266 20.63 -4.10 9.59
C ASP A 266 21.55 -5.34 9.64
N ASP A 267 20.99 -6.53 9.49
CA ASP A 267 21.69 -7.81 9.55
C ASP A 267 21.88 -8.49 8.18
N GLU A 268 21.68 -7.78 7.06
CA GLU A 268 21.79 -8.29 5.69
C GLU A 268 20.86 -9.49 5.39
N SER A 269 19.83 -9.69 6.20
CA SER A 269 18.85 -10.76 5.98
C SER A 269 17.87 -10.40 4.87
N LEU A 270 17.31 -11.42 4.18
CA LEU A 270 16.30 -11.19 3.14
C LEU A 270 15.05 -10.51 3.73
N SER A 271 14.53 -9.54 2.97
CA SER A 271 13.24 -8.89 3.21
C SER A 271 12.29 -9.13 2.04
N ALA A 272 11.00 -9.15 2.31
CA ALA A 272 9.96 -9.20 1.28
C ALA A 272 8.80 -8.30 1.64
N GLN A 273 8.23 -7.64 0.61
CA GLN A 273 7.05 -6.78 0.71
C GLN A 273 6.02 -7.19 -0.34
N TRP A 274 4.75 -7.17 0.02
CA TRP A 274 3.63 -7.18 -0.91
C TRP A 274 2.68 -6.07 -0.54
N GLU A 275 2.11 -5.42 -1.56
CA GLU A 275 1.20 -4.33 -1.32
C GLU A 275 -0.04 -4.38 -2.21
N HIS A 276 -1.18 -4.02 -1.62
CA HIS A 276 -2.41 -3.78 -2.34
C HIS A 276 -3.09 -2.51 -1.85
N THR A 277 -3.66 -1.74 -2.80
CA THR A 277 -4.64 -0.70 -2.46
C THR A 277 -6.03 -1.31 -2.32
N LEU A 278 -6.69 -1.00 -1.22
CA LEU A 278 -7.97 -1.55 -0.81
C LEU A 278 -9.02 -0.45 -0.66
N LEU A 279 -10.25 -0.76 -1.04
CA LEU A 279 -11.44 0.03 -0.73
C LEU A 279 -12.27 -0.72 0.31
N VAL A 280 -12.63 -0.07 1.41
CA VAL A 280 -13.63 -0.59 2.35
C VAL A 280 -15.01 -0.39 1.75
N THR A 281 -15.78 -1.47 1.65
CA THR A 281 -17.18 -1.50 1.20
C THR A 281 -18.13 -1.75 2.38
N GLU A 282 -19.46 -1.80 2.16
CA GLU A 282 -20.41 -2.18 3.21
C GLU A 282 -20.25 -3.65 3.65
N ASP A 283 -19.79 -4.53 2.74
CA ASP A 283 -19.74 -5.98 2.94
C ASP A 283 -18.32 -6.50 3.28
N GLY A 284 -17.29 -5.64 3.26
CA GLY A 284 -15.90 -6.03 3.51
C GLY A 284 -14.91 -5.13 2.79
N ILE A 285 -14.01 -5.72 1.99
CA ILE A 285 -13.02 -4.99 1.19
C ILE A 285 -13.11 -5.36 -0.28
N GLU A 286 -12.71 -4.42 -1.13
CA GLU A 286 -12.42 -4.62 -2.55
C GLU A 286 -10.95 -4.31 -2.79
N ILE A 287 -10.21 -5.22 -3.43
CA ILE A 287 -8.84 -4.95 -3.89
C ILE A 287 -8.96 -4.15 -5.18
N ILE A 288 -8.42 -2.95 -5.21
CA ILE A 288 -8.51 -2.05 -6.37
C ILE A 288 -7.19 -1.90 -7.13
N SER A 289 -6.04 -2.07 -6.46
CA SER A 289 -4.72 -2.22 -7.09
C SER A 289 -3.94 -3.37 -6.43
N LYS A 290 -3.20 -4.17 -7.24
CA LYS A 290 -2.48 -5.35 -6.74
C LYS A 290 -1.29 -5.73 -7.63
#